data_596e159f8f67e37b07f527c8e5ea6034
#
_entry.id   596e159f8f67e37b07f527c8e5ea6034
#
_cell.length_a   1.000
_cell.length_b   1.000
_cell.length_c   1.000
_cell.angle_alpha   90.00
_cell.angle_beta   90.00
_cell.angle_gamma   90.00
#
_symmetry.space_group_name_H-M   'P 1'
#
loop_
_entity.id
_entity.type
_entity.pdbx_description
1 polymer ?
#
loop_
_entity_poly.entity_id
_entity_poly.type
_entity_poly.pdbx_seq_one_letter_code
_entity_poly.pdbx_strand_id
1 'polypeptide(L)'
;MSHRPISVFILSSLLIAASPSFAGGNHLLLGTWNVDVSRLNTPDPPASVTMVLAEASSGSYTLTIDIVTRDGKTIHTGGEFKPDGSLNTVSGSDELDVATFEMPNRRSLVMGAALAGHPSHTRVWMLSDDGTYMTETIVGHIDGKTPHIRSAIWRRAKRD
;
A
#
# COMPACT_ATOMS: atom_id res chain seq x y z
N MET A 1 56.61 -38.31 28.29
CA MET A 1 55.30 -37.69 28.56
C MET A 1 54.87 -36.92 27.31
N SER A 2 53.91 -37.51 26.55
CA SER A 2 53.53 -37.00 25.25
C SER A 2 52.17 -36.30 25.41
N HIS A 3 52.14 -34.98 25.21
CA HIS A 3 50.89 -34.20 25.20
C HIS A 3 50.30 -34.20 23.80
N ARG A 4 49.12 -34.83 23.62
CA ARG A 4 48.32 -34.72 22.39
C ARG A 4 47.44 -33.49 22.48
N PRO A 5 47.37 -32.61 21.47
CA PRO A 5 46.39 -31.53 21.44
C PRO A 5 45.02 -32.04 21.04
N ILE A 6 44.00 -31.65 21.79
CA ILE A 6 42.61 -31.91 21.49
C ILE A 6 42.14 -30.80 20.54
N SER A 7 41.86 -31.15 19.28
CA SER A 7 41.23 -30.24 18.31
C SER A 7 39.76 -30.17 18.55
N VAL A 8 39.27 -29.02 19.02
CA VAL A 8 37.84 -28.73 19.15
C VAL A 8 37.34 -28.22 17.80
N PHE A 9 36.53 -29.03 17.12
CA PHE A 9 35.75 -28.61 15.94
C PHE A 9 34.51 -27.83 16.38
N ILE A 10 34.54 -26.51 16.18
CA ILE A 10 33.34 -25.67 16.35
C ILE A 10 32.51 -25.79 15.06
N LEU A 11 31.40 -26.54 15.14
CA LEU A 11 30.44 -26.65 14.05
C LEU A 11 29.53 -25.41 14.12
N SER A 12 29.83 -24.39 13.30
CA SER A 12 28.99 -23.21 13.15
C SER A 12 27.75 -23.57 12.33
N SER A 13 26.63 -23.79 13.00
CA SER A 13 25.32 -23.97 12.35
C SER A 13 24.84 -22.62 11.81
N LEU A 14 24.90 -22.44 10.50
CA LEU A 14 24.33 -21.30 9.79
C LEU A 14 22.79 -21.48 9.80
N LEU A 15 22.08 -20.78 10.68
CA LEU A 15 20.63 -20.66 10.62
C LEU A 15 20.29 -19.77 9.41
N ILE A 16 19.94 -20.40 8.30
CA ILE A 16 19.30 -19.71 7.17
C ILE A 16 17.86 -19.42 7.62
N ALA A 17 17.60 -18.19 8.04
CA ALA A 17 16.24 -17.69 8.23
C ALA A 17 15.57 -17.63 6.85
N ALA A 18 14.78 -18.65 6.54
CA ALA A 18 13.89 -18.63 5.39
C ALA A 18 12.84 -17.54 5.64
N SER A 19 12.96 -16.40 4.95
CA SER A 19 11.91 -15.40 4.88
C SER A 19 10.65 -16.11 4.32
N PRO A 20 9.48 -15.96 4.93
CA PRO A 20 8.27 -16.54 4.38
C PRO A 20 8.01 -15.88 3.02
N SER A 21 8.31 -16.58 1.93
CA SER A 21 7.78 -16.26 0.61
C SER A 21 6.26 -16.44 0.70
N PHE A 22 5.52 -15.35 0.78
CA PHE A 22 4.09 -15.37 0.53
C PHE A 22 3.90 -15.69 -0.95
N ALA A 23 3.86 -16.99 -1.27
CA ALA A 23 3.45 -17.48 -2.58
C ALA A 23 2.10 -16.85 -2.93
N GLY A 24 1.99 -16.25 -4.13
CA GLY A 24 0.87 -15.47 -4.63
C GLY A 24 -0.49 -16.06 -4.31
N GLY A 25 -1.02 -15.70 -3.16
CA GLY A 25 -2.34 -16.09 -2.70
C GLY A 25 -3.26 -14.90 -2.95
N ASN A 26 -4.37 -15.18 -3.62
CA ASN A 26 -5.47 -14.29 -3.96
C ASN A 26 -5.68 -13.21 -2.88
N HIS A 27 -5.11 -12.01 -3.09
CA HIS A 27 -5.25 -10.91 -2.13
C HIS A 27 -6.69 -10.46 -2.09
N LEU A 28 -7.27 -10.44 -0.90
CA LEU A 28 -8.69 -10.11 -0.70
C LEU A 28 -9.00 -8.64 -1.02
N LEU A 29 -7.97 -7.80 -1.12
CA LEU A 29 -8.08 -6.38 -1.49
C LEU A 29 -8.35 -6.16 -2.98
N LEU A 30 -8.09 -7.16 -3.86
CA LEU A 30 -8.28 -7.00 -5.30
C LEU A 30 -9.73 -6.68 -5.63
N GLY A 31 -9.92 -5.76 -6.57
CA GLY A 31 -11.24 -5.34 -7.06
C GLY A 31 -11.38 -3.82 -7.15
N THR A 32 -12.62 -3.40 -7.35
CA THR A 32 -13.01 -1.98 -7.43
C THR A 32 -13.63 -1.53 -6.12
N TRP A 33 -13.23 -0.35 -5.68
CA TRP A 33 -13.61 0.24 -4.41
C TRP A 33 -14.04 1.69 -4.60
N ASN A 34 -15.10 2.10 -3.92
CA ASN A 34 -15.61 3.48 -3.94
C ASN A 34 -15.54 4.06 -2.54
N VAL A 35 -15.03 5.27 -2.41
CA VAL A 35 -15.05 6.02 -1.14
C VAL A 35 -16.48 6.39 -0.78
N ASP A 36 -16.85 6.22 0.47
CA ASP A 36 -18.03 6.85 1.05
C ASP A 36 -17.76 8.34 1.27
N VAL A 37 -17.93 9.14 0.20
CA VAL A 37 -17.59 10.58 0.20
C VAL A 37 -18.40 11.38 1.22
N SER A 38 -19.58 10.88 1.63
CA SER A 38 -20.40 11.53 2.66
C SER A 38 -19.76 11.52 4.05
N ARG A 39 -18.77 10.66 4.25
CA ARG A 39 -18.03 10.49 5.51
C ARG A 39 -16.64 11.12 5.50
N LEU A 40 -16.26 11.76 4.41
CA LEU A 40 -14.99 12.49 4.36
C LEU A 40 -15.07 13.74 5.21
N ASN A 41 -14.12 13.90 6.11
CA ASN A 41 -13.98 15.13 6.92
C ASN A 41 -13.12 16.14 6.15
N THR A 42 -13.69 16.73 5.10
CA THR A 42 -13.08 17.80 4.30
C THR A 42 -14.15 18.84 3.93
N PRO A 43 -13.79 20.15 3.89
CA PRO A 43 -14.73 21.22 3.52
C PRO A 43 -15.30 21.07 2.11
N ASP A 44 -14.50 20.55 1.19
CA ASP A 44 -14.87 20.37 -0.21
C ASP A 44 -14.61 18.93 -0.67
N PRO A 45 -15.51 17.96 -0.32
CA PRO A 45 -15.35 16.58 -0.73
C PRO A 45 -15.55 16.44 -2.25
N PRO A 46 -14.83 15.50 -2.91
CA PRO A 46 -15.04 15.20 -4.32
C PRO A 46 -16.44 14.64 -4.58
N ALA A 47 -16.88 14.64 -5.84
CA ALA A 47 -18.13 14.00 -6.24
C ALA A 47 -18.04 12.48 -6.11
N SER A 48 -16.89 11.88 -6.47
CA SER A 48 -16.60 10.46 -6.26
C SER A 48 -15.09 10.21 -6.19
N VAL A 49 -14.72 9.10 -5.54
CA VAL A 49 -13.36 8.54 -5.59
C VAL A 49 -13.49 7.04 -5.80
N THR A 50 -12.87 6.54 -6.86
CA THR A 50 -12.86 5.12 -7.21
C THR A 50 -11.42 4.62 -7.24
N MET A 51 -11.16 3.46 -6.63
CA MET A 51 -9.88 2.78 -6.69
C MET A 51 -10.06 1.41 -7.33
N VAL A 52 -9.13 1.04 -8.22
CA VAL A 52 -9.03 -0.31 -8.75
C VAL A 52 -7.67 -0.87 -8.35
N LEU A 53 -7.70 -2.02 -7.68
CA LEU A 53 -6.50 -2.82 -7.38
C LEU A 53 -6.62 -4.14 -8.12
N ALA A 54 -5.70 -4.42 -9.02
CA ALA A 54 -5.70 -5.62 -9.87
C ALA A 54 -4.31 -6.27 -9.93
N GLU A 55 -4.27 -7.56 -10.18
CA GLU A 55 -3.02 -8.27 -10.51
C GLU A 55 -2.63 -7.92 -11.95
N ALA A 56 -1.39 -7.50 -12.17
CA ALA A 56 -0.86 -7.14 -13.49
C ALA A 56 -0.09 -8.30 -14.13
N SER A 57 0.87 -8.84 -13.41
CA SER A 57 1.66 -10.01 -13.78
C SER A 57 2.01 -10.79 -12.52
N SER A 58 2.67 -11.94 -12.66
CA SER A 58 3.04 -12.74 -11.49
C SER A 58 3.85 -11.92 -10.47
N GLY A 59 3.24 -11.63 -9.32
CA GLY A 59 3.85 -10.89 -8.23
C GLY A 59 3.86 -9.37 -8.38
N SER A 60 3.23 -8.79 -9.42
CA SER A 60 3.00 -7.35 -9.54
C SER A 60 1.51 -7.02 -9.62
N TYR A 61 1.17 -5.78 -9.25
CA TYR A 61 -0.19 -5.26 -9.15
C TYR A 61 -0.28 -3.89 -9.77
N THR A 62 -1.45 -3.52 -10.25
CA THR A 62 -1.80 -2.14 -10.60
C THR A 62 -2.71 -1.55 -9.54
N LEU A 63 -2.42 -0.33 -9.16
CA LEU A 63 -3.30 0.52 -8.35
C LEU A 63 -3.64 1.76 -9.16
N THR A 64 -4.93 2.03 -9.36
CA THR A 64 -5.40 3.28 -9.95
C THR A 64 -6.44 3.92 -9.04
N ILE A 65 -6.41 5.24 -8.94
CA ILE A 65 -7.39 6.03 -8.19
C ILE A 65 -7.89 7.15 -9.10
N ASP A 66 -9.20 7.17 -9.33
CA ASP A 66 -9.91 8.21 -10.05
C ASP A 66 -10.65 9.08 -9.05
N ILE A 67 -10.39 10.38 -9.07
CA ILE A 67 -11.06 11.39 -8.26
C ILE A 67 -11.85 12.27 -9.20
N VAL A 68 -13.19 12.27 -9.07
CA VAL A 68 -14.05 13.21 -9.79
C VAL A 68 -14.37 14.37 -8.84
N THR A 69 -13.94 15.55 -9.20
CA THR A 69 -14.21 16.78 -8.47
C THR A 69 -15.66 17.24 -8.69
N ARG A 70 -16.18 18.16 -7.87
CA ARG A 70 -17.57 18.65 -8.00
C ARG A 70 -17.82 19.40 -9.30
N ASP A 71 -16.81 20.03 -9.88
CA ASP A 71 -16.87 20.67 -11.18
C ASP A 71 -16.75 19.70 -12.37
N GLY A 72 -16.67 18.39 -12.08
CA GLY A 72 -16.65 17.33 -13.09
C GLY A 72 -15.27 17.00 -13.67
N LYS A 73 -14.19 17.62 -13.18
CA LYS A 73 -12.82 17.26 -13.57
C LYS A 73 -12.46 15.90 -12.98
N THR A 74 -11.82 15.04 -13.76
CA THR A 74 -11.26 13.79 -13.29
C THR A 74 -9.74 13.91 -13.12
N ILE A 75 -9.25 13.50 -11.95
CA ILE A 75 -7.83 13.33 -11.65
C ILE A 75 -7.58 11.82 -11.60
N HIS A 76 -6.68 11.36 -12.45
CA HIS A 76 -6.29 9.95 -12.54
C HIS A 76 -4.90 9.76 -11.98
N THR A 77 -4.76 8.95 -10.93
CA THR A 77 -3.48 8.63 -10.29
C THR A 77 -3.27 7.12 -10.29
N GLY A 78 -2.06 6.66 -10.62
CA GLY A 78 -1.81 5.23 -10.54
C GLY A 78 -0.45 4.78 -11.05
N GLY A 79 -0.23 3.48 -10.94
CA GLY A 79 0.98 2.82 -11.39
C GLY A 79 0.96 1.32 -11.15
N GLU A 80 1.93 0.63 -11.73
CA GLU A 80 2.23 -0.75 -11.41
C GLU A 80 3.23 -0.80 -10.25
N PHE A 81 3.10 -1.77 -9.36
CA PHE A 81 3.99 -1.95 -8.22
C PHE A 81 4.22 -3.41 -7.87
N LYS A 82 5.34 -3.66 -7.18
CA LYS A 82 5.60 -4.90 -6.45
C LYS A 82 5.48 -4.64 -4.96
N PRO A 83 4.82 -5.55 -4.19
CA PRO A 83 4.67 -5.37 -2.75
C PRO A 83 5.90 -5.90 -1.98
N ASP A 84 7.09 -5.50 -2.38
CA ASP A 84 8.40 -5.92 -1.86
C ASP A 84 9.20 -4.76 -1.26
N GLY A 85 8.57 -3.58 -1.10
CA GLY A 85 9.21 -2.37 -0.58
C GLY A 85 10.08 -1.63 -1.59
N SER A 86 10.19 -2.10 -2.84
CA SER A 86 10.92 -1.37 -3.88
C SER A 86 10.21 -0.09 -4.30
N LEU A 87 10.97 0.88 -4.83
CA LEU A 87 10.42 2.14 -5.36
C LEU A 87 9.70 1.88 -6.67
N ASN A 88 8.50 2.43 -6.78
CA ASN A 88 7.66 2.37 -7.98
C ASN A 88 7.25 3.78 -8.37
N THR A 89 7.26 4.09 -9.68
CA THR A 89 6.80 5.38 -10.19
C THR A 89 5.28 5.46 -10.14
N VAL A 90 4.78 6.61 -9.69
CA VAL A 90 3.34 6.95 -9.68
C VAL A 90 3.13 8.13 -10.61
N SER A 91 2.09 8.08 -11.42
CA SER A 91 1.71 9.14 -12.34
C SER A 91 0.40 9.81 -11.94
N GLY A 92 0.21 11.06 -12.37
CA GLY A 92 -1.04 11.79 -12.25
C GLY A 92 -1.36 12.33 -10.85
N SER A 93 -0.37 12.46 -9.96
CA SER A 93 -0.57 12.98 -8.60
C SER A 93 0.31 14.19 -8.34
N ASP A 94 -0.25 15.18 -7.66
CA ASP A 94 0.50 16.32 -7.12
C ASP A 94 1.06 16.04 -5.71
N GLU A 95 0.66 14.92 -5.10
CA GLU A 95 1.06 14.56 -3.73
C GLU A 95 2.23 13.57 -3.67
N LEU A 96 2.50 12.84 -4.77
CA LEU A 96 3.59 11.84 -4.85
C LEU A 96 4.00 11.57 -6.30
N ASP A 97 5.26 11.26 -6.51
CA ASP A 97 5.83 10.81 -7.79
C ASP A 97 6.43 9.39 -7.71
N VAL A 98 6.75 8.95 -6.50
CA VAL A 98 7.18 7.58 -6.23
C VAL A 98 6.52 7.03 -4.97
N ALA A 99 6.35 5.71 -4.94
CA ALA A 99 5.83 5.00 -3.78
C ALA A 99 6.49 3.64 -3.59
N THR A 100 6.52 3.18 -2.35
CA THR A 100 6.82 1.81 -1.97
C THR A 100 5.54 1.14 -1.48
N PHE A 101 5.41 -0.17 -1.71
CA PHE A 101 4.23 -0.91 -1.31
C PHE A 101 4.62 -2.20 -0.59
N GLU A 102 3.83 -2.56 0.40
CA GLU A 102 3.88 -3.85 1.09
C GLU A 102 2.48 -4.40 1.31
N MET A 103 2.33 -5.71 1.18
CA MET A 103 1.12 -6.46 1.54
C MET A 103 1.45 -7.41 2.68
N PRO A 104 1.52 -6.93 3.94
CA PRO A 104 1.97 -7.74 5.08
C PRO A 104 1.06 -8.94 5.36
N ASN A 105 -0.16 -8.91 4.86
CA ASN A 105 -1.10 -10.03 4.86
C ASN A 105 -2.13 -9.86 3.75
N ARG A 106 -3.05 -10.82 3.59
CA ARG A 106 -4.07 -10.84 2.51
C ARG A 106 -5.11 -9.72 2.59
N ARG A 107 -5.14 -8.93 3.68
CA ARG A 107 -6.20 -7.96 4.01
C ARG A 107 -5.67 -6.56 4.21
N SER A 108 -4.37 -6.34 4.08
CA SER A 108 -3.77 -5.02 4.25
C SER A 108 -2.80 -4.68 3.14
N LEU A 109 -2.80 -3.40 2.78
CA LEU A 109 -1.85 -2.77 1.87
C LEU A 109 -1.27 -1.55 2.60
N VAL A 110 0.03 -1.43 2.59
CA VAL A 110 0.76 -0.29 3.15
C VAL A 110 1.51 0.38 2.01
N MET A 111 1.44 1.70 1.94
CA MET A 111 2.15 2.52 0.96
C MET A 111 2.92 3.62 1.68
N GLY A 112 4.22 3.70 1.41
CA GLY A 112 5.02 4.89 1.71
C GLY A 112 5.17 5.73 0.45
N ALA A 113 4.93 7.03 0.53
CA ALA A 113 4.96 7.95 -0.60
C ALA A 113 6.03 9.03 -0.45
N ALA A 114 6.60 9.45 -1.57
CA ALA A 114 7.50 10.61 -1.64
C ALA A 114 7.16 11.47 -2.85
N LEU A 115 7.50 12.76 -2.76
CA LEU A 115 7.39 13.75 -3.82
C LEU A 115 8.72 14.51 -3.93
N ALA A 116 9.28 14.57 -5.13
CA ALA A 116 10.54 15.26 -5.41
C ALA A 116 11.69 14.85 -4.44
N GLY A 117 11.75 13.55 -4.11
CA GLY A 117 12.76 12.99 -3.21
C GLY A 117 12.52 13.21 -1.71
N HIS A 118 11.39 13.80 -1.31
CA HIS A 118 11.03 14.03 0.09
C HIS A 118 9.86 13.15 0.51
N PRO A 119 9.90 12.54 1.73
CA PRO A 119 8.74 11.81 2.25
C PRO A 119 7.49 12.70 2.27
N SER A 120 6.39 12.20 1.74
CA SER A 120 5.11 12.90 1.65
C SER A 120 4.14 12.37 2.70
N HIS A 121 3.69 11.13 2.55
CA HIS A 121 2.74 10.52 3.47
C HIS A 121 2.84 8.99 3.44
N THR A 122 2.21 8.37 4.43
CA THR A 122 2.00 6.92 4.48
C THR A 122 0.50 6.66 4.43
N ARG A 123 0.09 5.64 3.66
CA ARG A 123 -1.29 5.15 3.60
C ARG A 123 -1.36 3.69 4.03
N VAL A 124 -2.39 3.37 4.79
CA VAL A 124 -2.67 2.00 5.20
C VAL A 124 -4.13 1.69 4.87
N TRP A 125 -4.35 0.66 4.07
CA TRP A 125 -5.67 0.11 3.79
C TRP A 125 -5.85 -1.21 4.54
N MET A 126 -6.98 -1.36 5.22
CA MET A 126 -7.32 -2.56 5.96
C MET A 126 -8.74 -3.02 5.62
N LEU A 127 -8.84 -4.26 5.14
CA LEU A 127 -10.10 -4.88 4.77
C LEU A 127 -10.85 -5.38 6.00
N SER A 128 -12.16 -5.13 6.05
CA SER A 128 -13.08 -5.69 7.04
C SER A 128 -13.16 -7.22 6.97
N ASP A 129 -13.59 -7.87 8.06
CA ASP A 129 -13.65 -9.34 8.14
C ASP A 129 -14.58 -9.96 7.11
N ASP A 130 -15.68 -9.29 6.80
CA ASP A 130 -16.65 -9.71 5.79
C ASP A 130 -16.26 -9.35 4.35
N GLY A 131 -15.14 -8.60 4.15
CA GLY A 131 -14.65 -8.19 2.84
C GLY A 131 -15.49 -7.13 2.14
N THR A 132 -16.45 -6.50 2.81
CA THR A 132 -17.40 -5.56 2.18
C THR A 132 -16.92 -4.12 2.18
N TYR A 133 -16.09 -3.74 3.12
CA TYR A 133 -15.49 -2.41 3.19
C TYR A 133 -14.01 -2.50 3.62
N MET A 134 -13.27 -1.45 3.37
CA MET A 134 -11.96 -1.25 3.97
C MET A 134 -11.83 0.17 4.50
N THR A 135 -11.02 0.32 5.52
CA THR A 135 -10.60 1.61 6.05
C THR A 135 -9.27 2.01 5.42
N GLU A 136 -9.13 3.28 5.10
CA GLU A 136 -7.86 3.90 4.75
C GLU A 136 -7.47 4.87 5.86
N THR A 137 -6.21 4.84 6.26
CA THR A 137 -5.59 5.86 7.11
C THR A 137 -4.41 6.46 6.38
N ILE A 138 -4.36 7.77 6.30
CA ILE A 138 -3.28 8.55 5.71
C ILE A 138 -2.62 9.35 6.82
N VAL A 139 -1.31 9.18 6.97
CA VAL A 139 -0.49 9.93 7.93
C VAL A 139 0.58 10.68 7.15
N GLY A 140 0.64 11.98 7.32
CA GLY A 140 1.58 12.82 6.60
C GLY A 140 1.74 14.20 7.23
N HIS A 141 2.27 15.11 6.42
CA HIS A 141 2.46 16.51 6.85
C HIS A 141 1.85 17.43 5.81
N ILE A 142 1.07 18.41 6.27
CA ILE A 142 0.64 19.53 5.43
C ILE A 142 1.84 20.46 5.26
N ASP A 143 2.16 20.81 4.02
CA ASP A 143 3.29 21.66 3.65
C ASP A 143 4.64 21.18 4.22
N GLY A 144 4.80 19.86 4.39
CA GLY A 144 6.01 19.24 4.93
C GLY A 144 6.30 19.56 6.40
N LYS A 145 5.38 20.21 7.13
CA LYS A 145 5.60 20.68 8.51
C LYS A 145 4.52 20.26 9.50
N THR A 146 3.26 20.48 9.17
CA THR A 146 2.17 20.23 10.11
C THR A 146 1.70 18.78 9.99
N PRO A 147 1.88 17.93 11.01
CA PRO A 147 1.39 16.55 10.95
C PRO A 147 -0.12 16.54 10.85
N HIS A 148 -0.65 15.65 10.01
CA HIS A 148 -2.08 15.42 9.92
C HIS A 148 -2.40 13.95 9.71
N ILE A 149 -3.61 13.56 10.10
CA ILE A 149 -4.17 12.25 9.86
C ILE A 149 -5.53 12.41 9.18
N ARG A 150 -5.72 11.68 8.08
CA ARG A 150 -7.00 11.58 7.39
C ARG A 150 -7.42 10.11 7.35
N SER A 151 -8.71 9.85 7.31
CA SER A 151 -9.24 8.51 7.09
C SER A 151 -10.41 8.52 6.12
N ALA A 152 -10.57 7.43 5.42
CA ALA A 152 -11.68 7.19 4.51
C ALA A 152 -12.23 5.77 4.68
N ILE A 153 -13.50 5.60 4.34
CA ILE A 153 -14.14 4.29 4.24
C ILE A 153 -14.41 4.02 2.77
N TRP A 154 -13.90 2.88 2.32
CA TRP A 154 -14.08 2.37 0.97
C TRP A 154 -15.08 1.23 0.98
N ARG A 155 -16.03 1.25 0.07
CA ARG A 155 -16.99 0.16 -0.12
C ARG A 155 -16.64 -0.59 -1.39
N ARG A 156 -16.70 -1.91 -1.33
CA ARG A 156 -16.50 -2.74 -2.52
C ARG A 156 -17.62 -2.45 -3.53
N ALA A 157 -17.23 -2.18 -4.78
CA ALA A 157 -18.21 -2.09 -5.86
C ALA A 157 -18.93 -3.44 -6.04
N LYS A 158 -20.22 -3.40 -6.33
CA LYS A 158 -20.96 -4.62 -6.69
C LYS A 158 -20.35 -5.18 -7.97
N ARG A 159 -20.15 -6.48 -8.02
CA ARG A 159 -19.84 -7.16 -9.28
C ARG A 159 -21.16 -7.23 -10.05
N ASP A 160 -21.17 -6.64 -11.23
CA ASP A 160 -22.26 -6.82 -12.19
C ASP A 160 -22.25 -8.24 -12.73
#